data_823e27dc30a3c803a2df08cdae6f8ff3
#
_entry.id   823e27dc30a3c803a2df08cdae6f8ff3
#
_cell.length_a   1.000
_cell.length_b   1.000
_cell.length_c   1.000
_cell.angle_alpha   90.00
_cell.angle_beta   90.00
_cell.angle_gamma   90.00
#
_symmetry.space_group_name_H-M   'P 1'
#
loop_
_entity.id
_entity.type
_entity.pdbx_description
1 polymer ?
#
loop_
_entity_poly.entity_id
_entity_poly.type
_entity_poly.pdbx_seq_one_letter_code
_entity_poly.pdbx_strand_id
1 'polypeptide(L)'
;MSFTRFARDLAVERKATGRHLAIRATYHDACQSANVLGLHDEPRELLRRVAGVELSEMADSAVCCGFGGTFSFEHPDVANFVLEAKLANIAATGAEIVITDNPGCLTHLRGGLDARKQRVKVRHIAEVLWESLASPD
;
A
#
# COMPACT_ATOMS: atom_id res chain seq x y z
N MET A 1 0.25 -1.45 -19.07
CA MET A 1 0.95 -0.44 -18.23
C MET A 1 0.21 -0.33 -16.90
N SER A 2 0.93 -0.35 -15.78
CA SER A 2 0.26 -0.22 -14.47
C SER A 2 -0.13 1.24 -14.19
N PHE A 3 -1.18 1.42 -13.38
CA PHE A 3 -1.59 2.73 -12.88
C PHE A 3 -0.42 3.47 -12.21
N THR A 4 0.33 2.78 -11.36
CA THR A 4 1.46 3.34 -10.61
C THR A 4 2.52 3.92 -11.53
N ARG A 5 2.91 3.20 -12.58
CA ARG A 5 3.89 3.67 -13.56
C ARG A 5 3.36 4.87 -14.34
N PHE A 6 2.13 4.79 -14.80
CA PHE A 6 1.46 5.89 -15.50
C PHE A 6 1.38 7.16 -14.63
N ALA A 7 0.95 7.01 -13.39
CA ALA A 7 0.85 8.13 -12.45
C ALA A 7 2.21 8.74 -12.13
N ARG A 8 3.26 7.92 -11.99
CA ARG A 8 4.63 8.41 -11.79
C ARG A 8 5.09 9.25 -12.99
N ASP A 9 4.89 8.75 -14.19
CA ASP A 9 5.33 9.44 -15.40
C ASP A 9 4.61 10.79 -15.57
N LEU A 10 3.30 10.83 -15.30
CA LEU A 10 2.55 12.10 -15.27
C LEU A 10 3.04 13.05 -14.17
N ALA A 11 3.36 12.53 -12.98
CA ALA A 11 3.84 13.36 -11.87
C ALA A 11 5.24 13.93 -12.12
N VAL A 12 6.06 13.26 -12.93
CA VAL A 12 7.35 13.80 -13.39
C VAL A 12 7.15 14.99 -14.30
N GLU A 13 6.16 14.93 -15.21
CA GLU A 13 5.88 16.01 -16.16
C GLU A 13 5.20 17.22 -15.50
N ARG A 14 4.41 16.96 -14.45
CA ARG A 14 3.71 18.02 -13.71
C ARG A 14 4.35 18.22 -12.35
N LYS A 15 4.81 19.43 -12.06
CA LYS A 15 5.18 19.83 -10.70
C LYS A 15 3.92 19.79 -9.85
N ALA A 16 3.66 18.64 -9.22
CA ALA A 16 2.49 18.47 -8.40
C ALA A 16 2.63 19.28 -7.11
N THR A 17 2.03 20.45 -7.06
CA THR A 17 1.74 21.17 -5.83
C THR A 17 0.42 20.62 -5.32
N GLY A 18 0.46 19.58 -4.51
CA GLY A 18 -0.73 18.96 -3.92
C GLY A 18 -1.01 19.43 -2.50
N ARG A 19 -2.17 19.04 -1.99
CA ARG A 19 -2.56 19.23 -0.60
C ARG A 19 -1.64 18.47 0.34
N HIS A 20 -1.28 19.05 1.49
CA HIS A 20 -0.54 18.40 2.56
C HIS A 20 -1.46 17.42 3.30
N LEU A 21 -1.11 16.12 3.33
CA LEU A 21 -1.97 15.07 3.90
C LEU A 21 -1.70 14.72 5.36
N ALA A 22 -0.51 14.98 5.88
CA ALA A 22 -0.10 14.64 7.25
C ALA A 22 -0.36 13.16 7.62
N ILE A 23 0.14 12.24 6.81
CA ILE A 23 -0.07 10.80 6.95
C ILE A 23 1.24 10.10 7.29
N ARG A 24 1.22 9.27 8.33
CA ARG A 24 2.28 8.27 8.59
C ARG A 24 1.88 6.96 7.93
N ALA A 25 2.63 6.55 6.94
CA ALA A 25 2.32 5.41 6.10
C ALA A 25 3.46 4.40 6.01
N THR A 26 3.10 3.16 5.70
CA THR A 26 4.02 2.14 5.20
C THR A 26 3.50 1.60 3.88
N TYR A 27 4.35 0.95 3.11
CA TYR A 27 3.98 0.43 1.80
C TYR A 27 4.14 -1.09 1.73
N HIS A 28 3.10 -1.76 1.23
CA HIS A 28 3.13 -3.19 0.90
C HIS A 28 3.31 -3.36 -0.60
N ASP A 29 4.43 -3.98 -0.99
CA ASP A 29 4.71 -4.34 -2.38
C ASP A 29 3.90 -5.59 -2.75
N ALA A 30 2.81 -5.39 -3.49
CA ALA A 30 2.03 -6.51 -3.98
C ALA A 30 2.88 -7.40 -4.90
N CYS A 31 2.80 -8.71 -4.71
CA CYS A 31 3.64 -9.65 -5.45
C CYS A 31 3.48 -9.53 -6.98
N GLN A 32 2.28 -9.25 -7.46
CA GLN A 32 2.03 -9.02 -8.87
C GLN A 32 2.74 -7.76 -9.38
N SER A 33 2.64 -6.67 -8.64
CA SER A 33 3.29 -5.40 -9.01
C SER A 33 4.80 -5.50 -8.94
N ALA A 34 5.34 -6.07 -7.87
CA ALA A 34 6.77 -6.19 -7.66
C ALA A 34 7.42 -7.22 -8.60
N ASN A 35 6.87 -8.43 -8.66
CA ASN A 35 7.54 -9.55 -9.35
C ASN A 35 7.19 -9.65 -10.83
N VAL A 36 5.97 -9.27 -11.22
CA VAL A 36 5.53 -9.35 -12.62
C VAL A 36 5.78 -8.03 -13.37
N LEU A 37 5.47 -6.90 -12.72
CA LEU A 37 5.58 -5.59 -13.35
C LEU A 37 6.89 -4.86 -13.01
N GLY A 38 7.68 -5.39 -12.07
CA GLY A 38 8.97 -4.81 -11.67
C GLY A 38 8.84 -3.45 -10.98
N LEU A 39 7.72 -3.20 -10.29
CA LEU A 39 7.44 -1.94 -9.61
C LEU A 39 7.96 -1.99 -8.18
N HIS A 40 9.10 -1.40 -7.91
CA HIS A 40 9.71 -1.33 -6.57
C HIS A 40 9.87 0.11 -6.10
N ASP A 41 10.50 0.94 -6.89
CA ASP A 41 10.81 2.33 -6.53
C ASP A 41 9.70 3.30 -6.94
N GLU A 42 8.99 3.03 -8.00
CA GLU A 42 7.97 3.92 -8.56
C GLU A 42 6.86 4.31 -7.57
N PRO A 43 6.29 3.38 -6.78
CA PRO A 43 5.29 3.75 -5.78
C PRO A 43 5.88 4.69 -4.72
N ARG A 44 7.11 4.44 -4.30
CA ARG A 44 7.81 5.24 -3.30
C ARG A 44 8.15 6.62 -3.80
N GLU A 45 8.59 6.74 -5.05
CA GLU A 45 8.82 8.02 -5.71
C GLU A 45 7.54 8.86 -5.77
N LEU A 46 6.41 8.24 -6.11
CA LEU A 46 5.11 8.90 -6.12
C LEU A 46 4.73 9.41 -4.73
N LEU A 47 4.85 8.57 -3.72
CA LEU A 47 4.46 8.91 -2.35
C LEU A 47 5.34 10.00 -1.75
N ARG A 48 6.63 10.01 -2.05
CA ARG A 48 7.55 11.08 -1.62
C ARG A 48 7.21 12.45 -2.21
N ARG A 49 6.51 12.48 -3.34
CA ARG A 49 6.05 13.72 -3.98
C ARG A 49 4.75 14.24 -3.36
N VAL A 50 4.03 13.41 -2.63
CA VAL A 50 2.83 13.83 -1.92
C VAL A 50 3.24 14.52 -0.62
N ALA A 51 2.92 15.80 -0.50
CA ALA A 51 3.25 16.58 0.68
C ALA A 51 2.59 16.00 1.94
N GLY A 52 3.38 15.82 3.00
CA GLY A 52 2.90 15.33 4.29
C GLY A 52 2.77 13.83 4.43
N VAL A 53 3.17 13.05 3.42
CA VAL A 53 3.28 11.60 3.56
C VAL A 53 4.66 11.27 4.13
N GLU A 54 4.68 10.73 5.34
CA GLU A 54 5.86 10.20 5.99
C GLU A 54 5.87 8.68 5.83
N LEU A 55 6.78 8.18 5.01
CA LEU A 55 6.86 6.76 4.65
C LEU A 55 7.88 6.04 5.52
N SER A 56 7.42 5.06 6.30
CA SER A 56 8.27 4.15 7.08
C SER A 56 8.20 2.75 6.47
N GLU A 57 9.33 2.23 6.02
CA GLU A 57 9.38 0.90 5.40
C GLU A 57 9.12 -0.20 6.42
N MET A 58 8.26 -1.17 6.05
CA MET A 58 8.11 -2.38 6.84
C MET A 58 9.17 -3.42 6.47
N ALA A 59 9.51 -4.28 7.41
CA ALA A 59 10.28 -5.48 7.11
C ALA A 59 9.48 -6.37 6.14
N ASP A 60 10.18 -7.00 5.21
CA ASP A 60 9.58 -7.94 4.25
C ASP A 60 8.40 -7.35 3.45
N SER A 61 8.54 -6.10 3.01
CA SER A 61 7.47 -5.38 2.29
C SER A 61 7.00 -6.12 1.03
N ALA A 62 7.90 -6.82 0.35
CA ALA A 62 7.63 -7.59 -0.87
C ALA A 62 7.22 -9.06 -0.63
N VAL A 63 7.22 -9.52 0.63
CA VAL A 63 6.70 -10.85 0.96
C VAL A 63 5.17 -10.83 0.86
N CYS A 64 4.59 -11.88 0.27
CA CYS A 64 3.16 -12.01 0.03
C CYS A 64 2.32 -11.72 1.29
N CYS A 65 1.17 -11.09 1.11
CA CYS A 65 0.20 -10.87 2.18
C CYS A 65 -0.65 -12.12 2.52
N GLY A 66 -0.57 -13.17 1.68
CA GLY A 66 -1.34 -14.40 1.83
C GLY A 66 -2.64 -14.43 1.03
N PHE A 67 -3.00 -13.40 0.28
CA PHE A 67 -4.22 -13.39 -0.53
C PHE A 67 -4.17 -14.45 -1.65
N GLY A 68 -3.18 -14.38 -2.56
CA GLY A 68 -2.92 -15.35 -3.60
C GLY A 68 -4.12 -15.70 -4.51
N GLY A 69 -5.04 -14.78 -4.74
CA GLY A 69 -6.26 -15.05 -5.49
C GLY A 69 -7.15 -16.08 -4.79
N THR A 70 -7.39 -17.23 -5.42
CA THR A 70 -8.20 -18.33 -4.84
C THR A 70 -7.49 -19.04 -3.68
N PHE A 71 -6.17 -18.91 -3.56
CA PHE A 71 -5.37 -19.58 -2.54
C PHE A 71 -5.88 -19.34 -1.11
N SER A 72 -6.29 -18.11 -0.78
CA SER A 72 -6.80 -17.78 0.55
C SER A 72 -8.11 -18.48 0.90
N PHE A 73 -8.89 -18.88 -0.11
CA PHE A 73 -10.11 -19.66 0.08
C PHE A 73 -9.86 -21.15 0.16
N GLU A 74 -8.89 -21.65 -0.59
CA GLU A 74 -8.53 -23.08 -0.64
C GLU A 74 -7.67 -23.49 0.57
N HIS A 75 -6.80 -22.58 1.03
CA HIS A 75 -5.86 -22.82 2.12
C HIS A 75 -5.91 -21.69 3.17
N PRO A 76 -7.06 -21.51 3.87
CA PRO A 76 -7.23 -20.37 4.78
C PRO A 76 -6.25 -20.35 5.95
N ASP A 77 -5.85 -21.51 6.46
CA ASP A 77 -4.91 -21.59 7.59
C ASP A 77 -3.51 -21.09 7.19
N VAL A 78 -3.04 -21.47 6.00
CA VAL A 78 -1.76 -21.02 5.48
C VAL A 78 -1.82 -19.53 5.14
N ALA A 79 -2.90 -19.09 4.53
CA ALA A 79 -3.12 -17.69 4.20
C ALA A 79 -3.12 -16.81 5.46
N ASN A 80 -3.77 -17.25 6.53
CA ASN A 80 -3.77 -16.58 7.82
C ASN A 80 -2.38 -16.54 8.47
N PHE A 81 -1.64 -17.62 8.40
CA PHE A 81 -0.27 -17.65 8.92
C PHE A 81 0.63 -16.61 8.25
N VAL A 82 0.56 -16.54 6.93
CA VAL A 82 1.31 -15.52 6.15
C VAL A 82 0.82 -14.11 6.48
N LEU A 83 -0.47 -13.93 6.61
CA LEU A 83 -1.08 -12.64 6.96
C LEU A 83 -0.62 -12.16 8.34
N GLU A 84 -0.57 -13.04 9.35
CA GLU A 84 -0.11 -12.69 10.70
C GLU A 84 1.30 -12.08 10.69
N ALA A 85 2.22 -12.69 9.99
CA ALA A 85 3.58 -12.17 9.85
C ALA A 85 3.58 -10.77 9.20
N LYS A 86 2.77 -10.58 8.16
CA LYS A 86 2.63 -9.29 7.49
C LYS A 86 2.06 -8.22 8.42
N LEU A 87 1.01 -8.55 9.16
CA LEU A 87 0.40 -7.61 10.10
C LEU A 87 1.34 -7.23 11.24
N ALA A 88 2.17 -8.16 11.72
CA ALA A 88 3.21 -7.86 12.70
C ALA A 88 4.25 -6.87 12.15
N ASN A 89 4.69 -7.05 10.91
CA ASN A 89 5.63 -6.14 10.26
C ASN A 89 5.03 -4.73 10.06
N ILE A 90 3.75 -4.66 9.73
CA ILE A 90 3.02 -3.38 9.64
C ILE A 90 2.98 -2.70 11.01
N ALA A 91 2.59 -3.40 12.05
CA ALA A 91 2.50 -2.85 13.40
C ALA A 91 3.85 -2.32 13.90
N ALA A 92 4.95 -3.00 13.58
CA ALA A 92 6.29 -2.59 13.97
C ALA A 92 6.74 -1.23 13.37
N THR A 93 6.12 -0.78 12.28
CA THR A 93 6.42 0.53 11.67
C THR A 93 5.84 1.71 12.45
N GLY A 94 4.81 1.50 13.25
CA GLY A 94 4.03 2.57 13.88
C GLY A 94 3.19 3.39 12.91
N ALA A 95 3.06 2.97 11.65
CA ALA A 95 2.28 3.66 10.64
C ALA A 95 0.77 3.60 10.94
N GLU A 96 0.06 4.64 10.55
CA GLU A 96 -1.39 4.74 10.67
C GLU A 96 -2.10 4.14 9.46
N ILE A 97 -1.40 4.10 8.32
CA ILE A 97 -1.93 3.67 7.03
C ILE A 97 -0.94 2.73 6.34
N VAL A 98 -1.47 1.65 5.78
CA VAL A 98 -0.76 0.81 4.82
C VAL A 98 -1.24 1.17 3.44
N ILE A 99 -0.31 1.43 2.53
CA ILE A 99 -0.60 1.73 1.13
C ILE A 99 -0.17 0.56 0.26
N THR A 100 -1.01 0.20 -0.70
CA THR A 100 -0.70 -0.82 -1.70
C THR A 100 -1.35 -0.44 -3.04
N ASP A 101 -0.89 -1.04 -4.12
CA ASP A 101 -1.44 -0.81 -5.45
C ASP A 101 -2.25 -2.00 -5.99
N ASN A 102 -2.56 -2.98 -5.15
CA ASN A 102 -3.32 -4.17 -5.54
C ASN A 102 -4.61 -4.31 -4.73
N PRO A 103 -5.78 -4.36 -5.40
CA PRO A 103 -7.07 -4.48 -4.71
C PRO A 103 -7.24 -5.76 -3.90
N GLY A 104 -6.66 -6.87 -4.34
CA GLY A 104 -6.68 -8.14 -3.61
C GLY A 104 -5.94 -8.04 -2.28
N CYS A 105 -4.70 -7.54 -2.31
CA CYS A 105 -3.92 -7.29 -1.09
C CYS A 105 -4.62 -6.29 -0.18
N LEU A 106 -5.18 -5.22 -0.74
CA LEU A 106 -5.93 -4.21 0.01
C LEU A 106 -7.09 -4.84 0.79
N THR A 107 -7.91 -5.65 0.12
CA THR A 107 -9.06 -6.31 0.74
C THR A 107 -8.62 -7.31 1.81
N HIS A 108 -7.61 -8.09 1.54
CA HIS A 108 -7.10 -9.11 2.45
C HIS A 108 -6.47 -8.50 3.71
N LEU A 109 -5.64 -7.48 3.56
CA LEU A 109 -5.05 -6.74 4.68
C LEU A 109 -6.11 -6.02 5.50
N ARG A 110 -7.08 -5.38 4.84
CA ARG A 110 -8.20 -4.69 5.51
C ARG A 110 -9.01 -5.67 6.36
N GLY A 111 -9.40 -6.81 5.80
CA GLY A 111 -10.12 -7.86 6.52
C GLY A 111 -9.34 -8.40 7.71
N GLY A 112 -8.03 -8.61 7.56
CA GLY A 112 -7.15 -9.06 8.63
C GLY A 112 -7.02 -8.08 9.78
N LEU A 113 -6.89 -6.80 9.48
CA LEU A 113 -6.81 -5.73 10.47
C LEU A 113 -8.15 -5.53 11.19
N ASP A 114 -9.25 -5.54 10.46
CA ASP A 114 -10.60 -5.39 11.03
C ASP A 114 -10.94 -6.54 11.98
N ALA A 115 -10.65 -7.78 11.59
CA ALA A 115 -10.89 -8.96 12.43
C ALA A 115 -10.12 -8.90 13.75
N ARG A 116 -8.97 -8.24 13.78
CA ARG A 116 -8.12 -8.05 14.96
C ARG A 116 -8.34 -6.71 15.67
N LYS A 117 -9.33 -5.94 15.24
CA LYS A 117 -9.67 -4.62 15.78
C LYS A 117 -8.49 -3.66 15.82
N GLN A 118 -7.59 -3.76 14.86
CA GLN A 118 -6.45 -2.85 14.72
C GLN A 118 -6.88 -1.55 14.04
N ARG A 119 -6.27 -0.44 14.47
CA ARG A 119 -6.64 0.90 13.99
C ARG A 119 -6.00 1.28 12.66
N VAL A 120 -5.00 0.53 12.21
CA VAL A 120 -4.32 0.80 10.94
C VAL A 120 -5.32 0.68 9.79
N LYS A 121 -5.30 1.67 8.90
CA LYS A 121 -6.14 1.68 7.69
C LYS A 121 -5.34 1.17 6.50
N VAL A 122 -6.05 0.59 5.53
CA VAL A 122 -5.44 0.16 4.26
C VAL A 122 -6.03 1.02 3.14
N ARG A 123 -5.15 1.61 2.33
CA ARG A 123 -5.55 2.47 1.22
C ARG A 123 -4.85 2.07 -0.07
N HIS A 124 -5.56 2.21 -1.17
CA HIS A 124 -4.95 2.09 -2.48
C HIS A 124 -4.13 3.36 -2.78
N ILE A 125 -2.98 3.19 -3.45
CA ILE A 125 -2.13 4.34 -3.81
C ILE A 125 -2.91 5.40 -4.60
N ALA A 126 -3.85 4.98 -5.45
CA ALA A 126 -4.71 5.90 -6.21
C ALA A 126 -5.57 6.80 -5.32
N GLU A 127 -6.07 6.28 -4.19
CA GLU A 127 -6.86 7.07 -3.24
C GLU A 127 -6.01 8.17 -2.59
N VAL A 128 -4.79 7.84 -2.21
CA VAL A 128 -3.85 8.80 -1.61
C VAL A 128 -3.48 9.89 -2.61
N LEU A 129 -3.18 9.50 -3.84
CA LEU A 129 -2.86 10.46 -4.92
C LEU A 129 -4.05 11.35 -5.24
N TRP A 130 -5.25 10.79 -5.33
CA TRP A 130 -6.47 11.56 -5.58
C TRP A 130 -6.72 12.59 -4.49
N GLU A 131 -6.61 12.20 -3.23
CA GLU A 131 -6.78 13.10 -2.09
C GLU A 131 -5.73 14.23 -2.11
N SER A 132 -4.50 13.93 -2.52
CA SER A 132 -3.44 14.95 -2.64
C SER A 132 -3.72 15.99 -3.73
N LEU A 133 -4.49 15.61 -4.75
CA LEU A 133 -4.85 16.49 -5.87
C LEU A 133 -6.14 17.27 -5.61
N ALA A 134 -6.96 16.84 -4.63
CA ALA A 134 -8.19 17.52 -4.30
C ALA A 134 -7.91 18.95 -3.81
N SER A 135 -8.58 19.94 -4.42
CA SER A 135 -8.49 21.32 -3.97
C SER A 135 -8.97 21.44 -2.53
N PRO A 136 -8.30 22.20 -1.66
CA PRO A 136 -8.86 22.54 -0.36
C PRO A 136 -10.12 23.39 -0.60
N ASP A 137 -11.27 22.83 -0.26
CA ASP A 137 -12.52 23.60 -0.20
C ASP A 137 -12.51 24.49 1.04
#